data_cb90170de520d2b2fa6e53cd24f22226
#
_entry.id   cb90170de520d2b2fa6e53cd24f22226
#
_cell.length_a   1.000
_cell.length_b   1.000
_cell.length_c   1.000
_cell.angle_alpha   90.00
_cell.angle_beta   90.00
_cell.angle_gamma   90.00
#
_symmetry.space_group_name_H-M   'P 1'
#
loop_
_entity.id
_entity.type
_entity.pdbx_description
1 polymer ?
#
loop_
_entity_poly.entity_id
_entity_poly.type
_entity_poly.pdbx_seq_one_letter_code
_entity_poly.pdbx_strand_id
1 'polypeptide(L)'
;MKKIKYILALFVAVLTTTVFIQSCASSKEMIANKSGAQLWGENCTRCHNVPTPSDFNDAQWKTIGLHMQDRANLTKDEAEKIVAFLQSIN
;
A
#
# COMPACT_ATOMS: atom_id res chain seq x y z
N MET A 1 15.95 -36.09 -30.63
CA MET A 1 16.63 -34.81 -30.38
C MET A 1 15.75 -33.57 -30.55
N LYS A 2 14.95 -33.50 -31.59
CA LYS A 2 14.00 -32.36 -31.76
C LYS A 2 12.99 -32.26 -30.60
N LYS A 3 12.43 -33.35 -30.14
CA LYS A 3 11.46 -33.40 -29.03
C LYS A 3 12.03 -32.88 -27.71
N ILE A 4 13.30 -33.17 -27.42
CA ILE A 4 13.97 -32.68 -26.20
C ILE A 4 14.15 -31.17 -26.22
N LYS A 5 14.42 -30.56 -27.37
CA LYS A 5 14.55 -29.11 -27.53
C LYS A 5 13.21 -28.41 -27.24
N TYR A 6 12.09 -28.98 -27.69
CA TYR A 6 10.75 -28.43 -27.40
C TYR A 6 10.36 -28.56 -25.91
N ILE A 7 10.69 -29.70 -25.28
CA ILE A 7 10.46 -29.91 -23.86
C ILE A 7 11.27 -28.91 -23.01
N LEU A 8 12.55 -28.70 -23.38
CA LEU A 8 13.43 -27.73 -22.71
C LEU A 8 12.89 -26.27 -22.85
N ALA A 9 12.47 -25.91 -24.07
CA ALA A 9 11.90 -24.60 -24.35
C ALA A 9 10.60 -24.35 -23.56
N LEU A 10 9.74 -25.37 -23.44
CA LEU A 10 8.51 -25.32 -22.69
C LEU A 10 8.77 -25.18 -21.19
N PHE A 11 9.79 -25.88 -20.68
CA PHE A 11 10.21 -25.79 -19.28
C PHE A 11 10.76 -24.41 -18.91
N VAL A 12 11.55 -23.80 -19.79
CA VAL A 12 12.08 -22.43 -19.62
C VAL A 12 10.94 -21.42 -19.68
N ALA A 13 9.98 -21.56 -20.59
CA ALA A 13 8.83 -20.68 -20.70
C ALA A 13 7.94 -20.72 -19.44
N VAL A 14 7.71 -21.90 -18.86
CA VAL A 14 6.95 -22.05 -17.61
C VAL A 14 7.69 -21.44 -16.42
N LEU A 15 9.01 -21.63 -16.35
CA LEU A 15 9.84 -21.03 -15.28
C LEU A 15 9.85 -19.50 -15.34
N THR A 16 9.90 -18.91 -16.53
CA THR A 16 9.88 -17.45 -16.67
C THR A 16 8.53 -16.84 -16.31
N THR A 17 7.42 -17.50 -16.66
CA THR A 17 6.08 -17.00 -16.28
C THR A 17 5.82 -17.05 -14.78
N THR A 18 6.34 -18.03 -14.05
CA THR A 18 6.16 -18.11 -12.58
C THR A 18 6.89 -16.99 -11.82
N VAL A 19 8.03 -16.52 -12.32
CA VAL A 19 8.79 -15.43 -11.68
C VAL A 19 8.04 -14.07 -11.78
N PHE A 20 7.35 -13.84 -12.90
CA PHE A 20 6.61 -12.58 -13.10
C PHE A 20 5.35 -12.44 -12.21
N ILE A 21 4.71 -13.54 -11.84
CA ILE A 21 3.48 -13.52 -11.03
C ILE A 21 3.77 -13.20 -9.56
N GLN A 22 4.92 -13.56 -9.03
CA GLN A 22 5.28 -13.33 -7.62
C GLN A 22 5.67 -11.88 -7.30
N SER A 23 6.08 -11.09 -8.29
CA SER A 23 6.53 -9.71 -8.08
C SER A 23 5.42 -8.77 -7.63
N CYS A 24 4.18 -8.96 -8.09
CA CYS A 24 3.02 -8.12 -7.71
C CYS A 24 2.42 -8.47 -6.34
N ALA A 25 2.50 -9.74 -5.92
CA ALA A 25 1.97 -10.19 -4.63
C ALA A 25 2.79 -9.65 -3.44
N SER A 26 4.11 -9.58 -3.58
CA SER A 26 5.04 -9.10 -2.54
C SER A 26 4.82 -7.63 -2.15
N SER A 27 4.54 -6.76 -3.12
CA SER A 27 4.29 -5.33 -2.85
C SER A 27 2.99 -5.10 -2.09
N LYS A 28 1.95 -5.86 -2.40
CA LYS A 28 0.64 -5.76 -1.76
C LYS A 28 0.67 -6.25 -0.32
N GLU A 29 1.45 -7.28 -0.05
CA GLU A 29 1.64 -7.84 1.29
C GLU A 29 2.46 -6.91 2.20
N MET A 30 3.48 -6.24 1.67
CA MET A 30 4.25 -5.24 2.41
C MET A 30 3.40 -4.03 2.82
N ILE A 31 2.49 -3.56 1.97
CA ILE A 31 1.56 -2.47 2.27
C ILE A 31 0.51 -2.93 3.28
N ALA A 32 -0.02 -4.16 3.14
CA ALA A 32 -1.01 -4.72 4.05
C ALA A 32 -0.49 -4.85 5.50
N ASN A 33 0.81 -5.03 5.68
CA ASN A 33 1.44 -5.18 7.00
C ASN A 33 1.83 -3.86 7.68
N LYS A 34 1.74 -2.71 6.98
CA LYS A 34 2.04 -1.41 7.59
C LYS A 34 0.94 -0.97 8.55
N SER A 35 1.34 -0.44 9.70
CA SER A 35 0.42 0.17 10.67
C SER A 35 -0.05 1.55 10.20
N GLY A 36 -1.18 2.03 10.75
CA GLY A 36 -1.66 3.40 10.51
C GLY A 36 -0.64 4.46 10.88
N ALA A 37 0.09 4.28 11.97
CA ALA A 37 1.16 5.18 12.40
C ALA A 37 2.32 5.24 11.39
N GLN A 38 2.74 4.10 10.86
CA GLN A 38 3.78 4.05 9.83
C GLN A 38 3.32 4.74 8.54
N LEU A 39 2.12 4.44 8.08
CA LEU A 39 1.54 5.06 6.90
C LEU A 39 1.39 6.57 7.05
N TRP A 40 0.94 7.03 8.22
CA TRP A 40 0.87 8.45 8.54
C TRP A 40 2.26 9.11 8.49
N GLY A 41 3.27 8.53 9.11
CA GLY A 41 4.64 9.02 9.10
C GLY A 41 5.24 9.08 7.70
N GLU A 42 4.99 8.09 6.86
CA GLU A 42 5.52 8.03 5.50
C GLU A 42 4.84 8.99 4.52
N ASN A 43 3.55 9.27 4.70
CA ASN A 43 2.75 10.02 3.73
C ASN A 43 2.40 11.44 4.18
N CYS A 44 2.07 11.64 5.46
CA CYS A 44 1.56 12.93 5.94
C CYS A 44 2.66 13.88 6.39
N THR A 45 3.78 13.36 6.92
CA THR A 45 4.89 14.21 7.40
C THR A 45 5.75 14.82 6.29
N ARG A 46 5.45 14.53 5.03
CA ARG A 46 6.09 15.16 3.87
C ARG A 46 5.68 16.62 3.68
N CYS A 47 4.54 17.03 4.26
CA CYS A 47 4.05 18.39 4.17
C CYS A 47 4.59 19.24 5.32
N HIS A 48 4.71 20.59 5.10
CA HIS A 48 5.27 21.51 6.10
C HIS A 48 4.32 21.79 7.27
N ASN A 49 3.01 21.64 7.07
CA ASN A 49 1.96 21.92 8.07
C ASN A 49 1.10 20.68 8.27
N VAL A 50 1.63 19.70 8.98
CA VAL A 50 0.85 18.52 9.38
C VAL A 50 0.08 18.87 10.65
N PRO A 51 -1.26 18.81 10.65
CA PRO A 51 -2.04 19.06 11.85
C PRO A 51 -1.77 17.98 12.90
N THR A 52 -1.86 18.35 14.16
CA THR A 52 -1.75 17.38 15.25
C THR A 52 -3.03 16.53 15.34
N PRO A 53 -2.97 15.30 15.83
CA PRO A 53 -4.16 14.47 15.95
C PRO A 53 -5.32 15.10 16.71
N SER A 54 -5.02 15.91 17.72
CA SER A 54 -6.01 16.62 18.55
C SER A 54 -6.65 17.84 17.89
N ASP A 55 -6.19 18.27 16.72
CA ASP A 55 -6.77 19.43 16.02
C ASP A 55 -8.14 19.15 15.42
N PHE A 56 -8.46 17.88 15.21
CA PHE A 56 -9.70 17.45 14.57
C PHE A 56 -10.35 16.29 15.33
N ASN A 57 -11.69 16.27 15.31
CA ASN A 57 -12.46 15.16 15.85
C ASN A 57 -12.57 13.99 14.83
N ASP A 58 -13.14 12.88 15.27
CA ASP A 58 -13.26 11.65 14.47
C ASP A 58 -13.97 11.86 13.13
N ALA A 59 -15.05 12.64 13.11
CA ALA A 59 -15.79 12.91 11.87
C ALA A 59 -14.98 13.75 10.89
N GLN A 60 -14.24 14.72 11.41
CA GLN A 60 -13.34 15.56 10.61
C GLN A 60 -12.16 14.76 10.06
N TRP A 61 -11.55 13.89 10.87
CA TRP A 61 -10.48 13.01 10.40
C TRP A 61 -10.95 12.06 9.29
N LYS A 62 -12.19 11.57 9.38
CA LYS A 62 -12.76 10.76 8.31
C LYS A 62 -12.89 11.53 6.99
N THR A 63 -13.34 12.77 7.05
CA THR A 63 -13.46 13.65 5.87
C THR A 63 -12.10 14.01 5.30
N ILE A 64 -11.13 14.35 6.16
CA ILE A 64 -9.75 14.64 5.76
C ILE A 64 -9.12 13.43 5.10
N GLY A 65 -9.33 12.23 5.63
CA GLY A 65 -8.83 10.98 5.04
C GLY A 65 -9.31 10.74 3.62
N LEU A 66 -10.58 11.03 3.34
CA LEU A 66 -11.14 10.94 1.99
C LEU A 66 -10.47 11.92 1.01
N HIS A 67 -10.21 13.16 1.44
CA HIS A 67 -9.47 14.13 0.64
C HIS A 67 -8.01 13.73 0.42
N MET A 68 -7.36 13.22 1.46
CA MET A 68 -5.95 12.82 1.40
C MET A 68 -5.75 11.56 0.59
N GLN A 69 -6.74 10.70 0.47
CA GLN A 69 -6.68 9.53 -0.41
C GLN A 69 -6.29 9.93 -1.84
N ASP A 70 -6.93 10.94 -2.39
CA ASP A 70 -6.61 11.45 -3.73
C ASP A 70 -5.32 12.27 -3.75
N ARG A 71 -5.16 13.18 -2.77
CA ARG A 71 -4.02 14.10 -2.74
C ARG A 71 -2.68 13.43 -2.49
N ALA A 72 -2.65 12.42 -1.62
CA ALA A 72 -1.46 11.66 -1.30
C ALA A 72 -1.34 10.35 -2.11
N ASN A 73 -2.26 10.10 -3.03
CA ASN A 73 -2.30 8.89 -3.85
C ASN A 73 -2.28 7.61 -3.00
N LEU A 74 -3.12 7.59 -1.97
CA LEU A 74 -3.26 6.44 -1.06
C LEU A 74 -4.30 5.47 -1.56
N THR A 75 -4.11 4.20 -1.28
CA THR A 75 -5.18 3.21 -1.41
C THR A 75 -6.24 3.46 -0.34
N LYS A 76 -7.44 2.92 -0.53
CA LYS A 76 -8.51 3.00 0.46
C LYS A 76 -8.08 2.43 1.81
N ASP A 77 -7.44 1.25 1.80
CA ASP A 77 -6.97 0.57 3.02
C ASP A 77 -5.91 1.39 3.78
N GLU A 78 -5.00 2.05 3.06
CA GLU A 78 -4.00 2.94 3.66
C GLU A 78 -4.66 4.15 4.31
N ALA A 79 -5.58 4.81 3.62
CA ALA A 79 -6.31 5.95 4.15
C ALA A 79 -7.15 5.58 5.38
N GLU A 80 -7.84 4.44 5.37
CA GLU A 80 -8.61 3.95 6.50
C GLU A 80 -7.73 3.64 7.71
N LYS A 81 -6.56 3.03 7.53
CA LYS A 81 -5.60 2.77 8.60
C LYS A 81 -5.05 4.06 9.21
N ILE A 82 -4.74 5.05 8.39
CA ILE A 82 -4.27 6.37 8.86
C ILE A 82 -5.36 7.06 9.67
N VAL A 83 -6.59 7.08 9.18
CA VAL A 83 -7.72 7.69 9.87
C VAL A 83 -7.98 7.01 11.22
N ALA A 84 -8.00 5.68 11.25
CA ALA A 84 -8.18 4.92 12.49
C ALA A 84 -7.08 5.21 13.51
N PHE A 85 -5.83 5.34 13.07
CA PHE A 85 -4.72 5.74 13.93
C PHE A 85 -4.93 7.13 14.52
N LEU A 86 -5.26 8.13 13.70
CA LEU A 86 -5.47 9.50 14.15
C LEU A 86 -6.67 9.63 15.11
N GLN A 87 -7.75 8.90 14.86
CA GLN A 87 -8.91 8.82 15.75
C GLN A 87 -8.60 8.13 17.08
N SER A 88 -7.57 7.28 17.14
CA SER A 88 -7.17 6.60 18.37
C SER A 88 -6.35 7.48 19.32
N ILE A 89 -5.81 8.58 18.81
CA ILE A 89 -4.89 9.47 19.55
C ILE A 89 -5.30 10.96 19.52
N ASN A 90 -6.49 11.27 19.01
CA ASN A 90 -7.00 12.63 18.96
C ASN A 90 -7.61 13.13 20.29
#